data_c81ef5e40d0682cfd609eaf40695c2eb
#
_entry.id   c81ef5e40d0682cfd609eaf40695c2eb
#
_cell.length_a   1.000
_cell.length_b   1.000
_cell.length_c   1.000
_cell.angle_alpha   90.00
_cell.angle_beta   90.00
_cell.angle_gamma   90.00
#
_symmetry.space_group_name_H-M   'P 1'
#
loop_
_entity.id
_entity.type
_entity.pdbx_description
1 polymer ?
#
loop_
_entity_poly.entity_id
_entity_poly.type
_entity_poly.pdbx_seq_one_letter_code
_entity_poly.pdbx_strand_id
1 'polypeptide(L)'
;MKFIVSSQSLLRSLQSISGVLNSSNTLPILDDFLVELNGNILSITASDLETTMTVTVEATMADDEGAVAIPARILLELLKTYGDTPLTFTIDKDLGIEIAADEAKFRIAGHNADEFPKAQQLEGAEKISLPSELLLMAINKTIFATGNDDLRPAMSGVYCDLSADSI
;
A
#
# COMPACT_ATOMS: atom_id res chain seq x y z
N MET A 1 -19.78 1.38 1.44
CA MET A 1 -18.66 2.35 1.26
C MET A 1 -18.65 2.78 -0.20
N LYS A 2 -18.57 4.10 -0.45
CA LYS A 2 -18.47 4.63 -1.82
C LYS A 2 -17.57 5.84 -1.83
N PHE A 3 -16.70 5.96 -2.85
CA PHE A 3 -15.80 7.10 -3.00
C PHE A 3 -15.41 7.35 -4.46
N ILE A 4 -14.95 8.57 -4.75
CA ILE A 4 -14.45 8.99 -6.06
C ILE A 4 -13.01 9.44 -5.89
N VAL A 5 -12.12 8.94 -6.74
CA VAL A 5 -10.68 9.24 -6.70
C VAL A 5 -10.11 9.33 -8.13
N SER A 6 -9.08 10.17 -8.35
CA SER A 6 -8.35 10.18 -9.64
C SER A 6 -7.63 8.85 -9.84
N SER A 7 -7.84 8.22 -10.99
CA SER A 7 -7.17 6.97 -11.39
C SER A 7 -5.65 7.10 -11.34
N GLN A 8 -5.11 8.22 -11.80
CA GLN A 8 -3.67 8.46 -11.85
C GLN A 8 -3.07 8.70 -10.46
N SER A 9 -3.77 9.46 -9.60
CA SER A 9 -3.34 9.67 -8.22
C SER A 9 -3.31 8.36 -7.44
N LEU A 10 -4.39 7.56 -7.57
CA LEU A 10 -4.47 6.25 -6.95
C LEU A 10 -3.38 5.31 -7.47
N LEU A 11 -3.19 5.22 -8.79
CA LEU A 11 -2.17 4.35 -9.40
C LEU A 11 -0.76 4.68 -8.89
N ARG A 12 -0.37 5.97 -8.86
CA ARG A 12 0.95 6.40 -8.38
C ARG A 12 1.16 6.00 -6.92
N SER A 13 0.16 6.21 -6.08
CA SER A 13 0.22 5.86 -4.66
C SER A 13 0.35 4.35 -4.46
N LEU A 14 -0.44 3.55 -5.17
CA LEU A 14 -0.35 2.09 -5.10
C LEU A 14 0.99 1.56 -5.62
N GLN A 15 1.51 2.14 -6.70
CA GLN A 15 2.83 1.76 -7.23
C GLN A 15 3.95 2.00 -6.22
N SER A 16 3.87 3.05 -5.41
CA SER A 16 4.90 3.35 -4.40
C SER A 16 5.02 2.30 -3.29
N ILE A 17 3.93 1.60 -2.99
CA ILE A 17 3.88 0.55 -1.95
C ILE A 17 3.84 -0.86 -2.52
N SER A 18 3.66 -1.01 -3.83
CA SER A 18 3.52 -2.33 -4.47
C SER A 18 4.77 -3.20 -4.37
N GLY A 19 5.93 -2.62 -4.09
CA GLY A 19 7.19 -3.34 -3.86
C GLY A 19 7.18 -4.23 -2.61
N VAL A 20 6.25 -4.02 -1.69
CA VAL A 20 6.05 -4.89 -0.50
C VAL A 20 5.31 -6.17 -0.85
N LEU A 21 4.50 -6.17 -1.93
CA LEU A 21 3.73 -7.34 -2.33
C LEU A 21 4.67 -8.46 -2.82
N ASN A 22 4.68 -9.56 -2.10
CA ASN A 22 5.51 -10.71 -2.43
C ASN A 22 4.69 -11.74 -3.25
N SER A 23 5.34 -12.39 -4.22
CA SER A 23 4.68 -13.43 -5.05
C SER A 23 4.52 -14.78 -4.34
N SER A 24 5.08 -14.95 -3.15
CA SER A 24 5.06 -16.19 -2.37
C SER A 24 4.58 -15.98 -0.93
N ASN A 25 3.52 -15.17 -0.76
CA ASN A 25 2.93 -14.93 0.55
C ASN A 25 2.34 -16.21 1.16
N THR A 26 2.56 -16.42 2.46
CA THR A 26 1.98 -17.53 3.21
C THR A 26 0.48 -17.32 3.49
N LEU A 27 0.05 -16.07 3.56
CA LEU A 27 -1.34 -15.68 3.76
C LEU A 27 -1.88 -15.03 2.48
N PRO A 28 -2.92 -15.60 1.85
CA PRO A 28 -3.48 -15.05 0.60
C PRO A 28 -3.95 -13.60 0.70
N ILE A 29 -4.40 -13.14 1.86
CA ILE A 29 -4.86 -11.76 2.09
C ILE A 29 -3.74 -10.72 1.90
N LEU A 30 -2.46 -11.12 1.99
CA LEU A 30 -1.31 -10.25 1.76
C LEU A 30 -1.07 -9.94 0.28
N ASP A 31 -1.77 -10.62 -0.62
CA ASP A 31 -1.80 -10.28 -2.05
C ASP A 31 -2.74 -9.11 -2.35
N ASP A 32 -3.44 -8.61 -1.32
CA ASP A 32 -4.39 -7.51 -1.42
C ASP A 32 -3.79 -6.21 -0.87
N PHE A 33 -4.36 -5.10 -1.28
CA PHE A 33 -4.25 -3.83 -0.58
C PHE A 33 -5.39 -3.71 0.43
N LEU A 34 -5.09 -3.44 1.70
CA LEU A 34 -6.08 -2.98 2.65
C LEU A 34 -6.41 -1.52 2.34
N VAL A 35 -7.67 -1.26 2.03
CA VAL A 35 -8.19 0.09 1.74
C VAL A 35 -9.17 0.49 2.83
N GLU A 36 -8.86 1.55 3.54
CA GLU A 36 -9.67 2.11 4.61
C GLU A 36 -10.07 3.54 4.24
N LEU A 37 -11.37 3.83 4.32
CA LEU A 37 -11.92 5.16 4.08
C LEU A 37 -12.36 5.79 5.41
N ASN A 38 -11.79 6.95 5.70
CA ASN A 38 -12.10 7.73 6.90
C ASN A 38 -12.30 9.20 6.49
N GLY A 39 -13.54 9.67 6.55
CA GLY A 39 -13.91 10.92 5.89
C GLY A 39 -13.57 10.89 4.41
N ASN A 40 -12.77 11.84 3.93
CA ASN A 40 -12.30 11.89 2.54
C ASN A 40 -10.90 11.30 2.34
N ILE A 41 -10.31 10.68 3.35
CA ILE A 41 -8.96 10.12 3.26
C ILE A 41 -9.04 8.60 3.07
N LEU A 42 -8.47 8.14 1.98
CA LEU A 42 -8.19 6.73 1.74
C LEU A 42 -6.81 6.40 2.30
N SER A 43 -6.74 5.54 3.30
CA SER A 43 -5.50 4.92 3.75
C SER A 43 -5.35 3.57 3.06
N ILE A 44 -4.25 3.35 2.36
CA ILE A 44 -4.02 2.11 1.62
C ILE A 44 -2.73 1.48 2.12
N THR A 45 -2.84 0.24 2.58
CA THR A 45 -1.74 -0.49 3.21
C THR A 45 -1.41 -1.76 2.42
N ALA A 46 -0.12 -2.01 2.24
CA ALA A 46 0.45 -3.27 1.78
C ALA A 46 1.37 -3.84 2.85
N SER A 47 1.38 -5.16 3.02
CA SER A 47 2.23 -5.83 4.01
C SER A 47 2.67 -7.20 3.51
N ASP A 48 3.87 -7.63 3.92
CA ASP A 48 4.38 -9.00 3.81
C ASP A 48 4.64 -9.64 5.18
N LEU A 49 4.08 -9.05 6.25
CA LEU A 49 4.26 -9.33 7.68
C LEU A 49 5.55 -8.74 8.29
N GLU A 50 6.61 -8.62 7.55
CA GLU A 50 7.88 -8.03 8.01
C GLU A 50 7.93 -6.52 7.71
N THR A 51 7.44 -6.16 6.54
CA THR A 51 7.36 -4.76 6.07
C THR A 51 5.91 -4.36 5.87
N THR A 52 5.53 -3.23 6.40
CA THR A 52 4.20 -2.64 6.17
C THR A 52 4.38 -1.22 5.66
N MET A 53 3.78 -0.92 4.52
CA MET A 53 3.77 0.40 3.93
C MET A 53 2.35 0.91 3.77
N THR A 54 2.10 2.15 4.19
CA THR A 54 0.80 2.81 4.07
C THR A 54 0.97 4.13 3.32
N VAL A 55 0.08 4.37 2.39
CA VAL A 55 -0.06 5.65 1.69
C VAL A 55 -1.46 6.20 1.89
N THR A 56 -1.59 7.51 1.80
CA THR A 56 -2.89 8.18 1.86
C THR A 56 -3.19 8.87 0.54
N VAL A 57 -4.44 8.80 0.12
CA VAL A 57 -4.97 9.47 -1.07
C VAL A 57 -6.24 10.19 -0.68
N GLU A 58 -6.37 11.45 -1.09
CA GLU A 58 -7.59 12.21 -0.88
C GLU A 58 -8.64 11.84 -1.93
N ALA A 59 -9.82 11.42 -1.48
CA ALA A 59 -10.97 11.21 -2.32
C ALA A 59 -11.67 12.54 -2.62
N THR A 60 -12.07 12.74 -3.87
CA THR A 60 -12.84 13.93 -4.28
C THR A 60 -14.22 13.93 -3.65
N MET A 61 -14.79 12.76 -3.46
CA MET A 61 -16.09 12.53 -2.78
C MET A 61 -16.00 11.20 -2.02
N ALA A 62 -16.59 11.14 -0.85
CA ALA A 62 -16.71 9.93 -0.05
C ALA A 62 -18.05 9.90 0.67
N ASP A 63 -18.72 8.74 0.58
CA ASP A 63 -19.93 8.42 1.32
C ASP A 63 -19.62 7.16 2.14
N ASP A 64 -19.99 7.16 3.41
CA ASP A 64 -19.82 6.05 4.35
C ASP A 64 -18.36 5.59 4.56
N GLU A 65 -17.93 5.61 5.77
CA GLU A 65 -16.64 5.03 6.18
C GLU A 65 -16.65 3.51 6.05
N GLY A 66 -15.50 2.90 5.95
CA GLY A 66 -15.37 1.45 5.88
C GLY A 66 -13.99 0.99 5.45
N ALA A 67 -13.84 -0.33 5.44
CA ALA A 67 -12.60 -0.98 5.05
C ALA A 67 -12.87 -2.20 4.17
N VAL A 68 -11.97 -2.48 3.24
CA VAL A 68 -12.02 -3.65 2.35
C VAL A 68 -10.61 -4.01 1.90
N ALA A 69 -10.31 -5.29 1.77
CA ALA A 69 -9.08 -5.74 1.13
C ALA A 69 -9.36 -5.98 -0.38
N ILE A 70 -8.53 -5.41 -1.24
CA ILE A 70 -8.71 -5.40 -2.70
C ILE A 70 -7.54 -6.10 -3.37
N PRO A 71 -7.77 -7.12 -4.23
CA PRO A 71 -6.72 -7.81 -4.97
C PRO A 71 -5.80 -6.84 -5.71
N ALA A 72 -4.56 -6.73 -5.23
CA ALA A 72 -3.64 -5.68 -5.63
C ALA A 72 -3.25 -5.76 -7.10
N ARG A 73 -2.97 -6.97 -7.59
CA ARG A 73 -2.57 -7.20 -8.97
C ARG A 73 -3.66 -6.79 -9.95
N ILE A 74 -4.91 -7.20 -9.68
CA ILE A 74 -6.05 -6.89 -10.55
C ILE A 74 -6.31 -5.38 -10.55
N LEU A 75 -6.27 -4.76 -9.37
CA LEU A 75 -6.47 -3.31 -9.24
C LEU A 75 -5.39 -2.51 -9.99
N LEU A 76 -4.12 -2.87 -9.84
CA LEU A 76 -3.01 -2.21 -10.53
C LEU A 76 -3.10 -2.37 -12.06
N GLU A 77 -3.43 -3.57 -12.54
CA GLU A 77 -3.60 -3.81 -13.99
C GLU A 77 -4.77 -2.99 -14.54
N LEU A 78 -5.89 -2.96 -13.82
CA LEU A 78 -7.05 -2.17 -14.19
C LEU A 78 -6.70 -0.68 -14.27
N LEU A 79 -6.08 -0.12 -13.24
CA LEU A 79 -5.74 1.30 -13.18
C LEU A 79 -4.78 1.73 -14.30
N LYS A 80 -3.89 0.86 -14.76
CA LYS A 80 -3.00 1.14 -15.90
C LYS A 80 -3.74 1.32 -17.23
N THR A 81 -4.97 0.79 -17.36
CA THR A 81 -5.77 0.92 -18.58
C THR A 81 -6.48 2.27 -18.69
N TYR A 82 -6.61 2.99 -17.56
CA TYR A 82 -7.24 4.30 -17.55
C TYR A 82 -6.22 5.43 -17.73
N GLY A 83 -6.64 6.46 -18.46
CA GLY A 83 -5.99 7.77 -18.38
C GLY A 83 -6.24 8.46 -17.05
N ASP A 84 -6.00 9.77 -16.96
CA ASP A 84 -6.35 10.53 -15.76
C ASP A 84 -7.85 10.84 -15.74
N THR A 85 -8.62 9.94 -15.16
CA THR A 85 -10.08 10.03 -15.06
C THR A 85 -10.54 9.80 -13.62
N PRO A 86 -11.63 10.42 -13.17
CA PRO A 86 -12.23 10.10 -11.90
C PRO A 86 -12.87 8.71 -11.94
N LEU A 87 -12.52 7.86 -10.99
CA LEU A 87 -13.09 6.53 -10.80
C LEU A 87 -14.02 6.52 -9.59
N THR A 88 -15.21 6.00 -9.77
CA THR A 88 -16.15 5.76 -8.69
C THR A 88 -16.03 4.32 -8.21
N PHE A 89 -15.67 4.15 -6.95
CA PHE A 89 -15.67 2.85 -6.27
C PHE A 89 -16.93 2.72 -5.45
N THR A 90 -17.62 1.59 -5.60
CA THR A 90 -18.80 1.24 -4.78
C THR A 90 -18.59 -0.17 -4.25
N ILE A 91 -18.52 -0.30 -2.93
CA ILE A 91 -18.34 -1.57 -2.23
C ILE A 91 -19.66 -1.95 -1.58
N ASP A 92 -20.19 -3.11 -1.94
CA ASP A 92 -21.42 -3.64 -1.39
C ASP A 92 -21.20 -4.43 -0.08
N LYS A 93 -22.28 -4.94 0.50
CA LYS A 93 -22.23 -5.68 1.77
C LYS A 93 -21.62 -7.07 1.64
N ASP A 94 -21.57 -7.60 0.42
CA ASP A 94 -20.99 -8.90 0.09
C ASP A 94 -19.52 -8.75 -0.38
N LEU A 95 -18.91 -7.59 -0.11
CA LEU A 95 -17.55 -7.24 -0.49
C LEU A 95 -17.33 -7.19 -2.02
N GLY A 96 -18.38 -7.12 -2.81
CA GLY A 96 -18.30 -6.85 -4.24
C GLY A 96 -17.91 -5.39 -4.47
N ILE A 97 -16.88 -5.17 -5.31
CA ILE A 97 -16.35 -3.85 -5.63
C ILE A 97 -16.69 -3.52 -7.07
N GLU A 98 -17.56 -2.54 -7.28
CA GLU A 98 -17.81 -1.96 -8.60
C GLU A 98 -16.89 -0.74 -8.77
N ILE A 99 -16.14 -0.72 -9.86
CA ILE A 99 -15.27 0.39 -10.28
C ILE A 99 -15.84 0.95 -11.57
N ALA A 100 -16.34 2.16 -11.55
CA ALA A 100 -16.98 2.79 -12.69
C ALA A 100 -16.19 4.04 -13.15
N ALA A 101 -16.01 4.15 -14.47
CA ALA A 101 -15.48 5.32 -15.15
C ALA A 101 -16.35 5.56 -16.40
N ASP A 102 -16.93 6.77 -16.53
CA ASP A 102 -17.80 7.17 -17.63
C ASP A 102 -18.70 6.04 -18.18
N GLU A 103 -18.27 5.37 -19.26
CA GLU A 103 -19.02 4.30 -19.91
C GLU A 103 -18.57 2.88 -19.51
N ALA A 104 -17.48 2.73 -18.75
CA ALA A 104 -16.93 1.43 -18.40
C ALA A 104 -17.19 1.09 -16.92
N LYS A 105 -17.62 -0.15 -16.67
CA LYS A 105 -17.81 -0.69 -15.32
C LYS A 105 -17.07 -2.02 -15.19
N PHE A 106 -16.33 -2.16 -14.11
CA PHE A 106 -15.68 -3.40 -13.72
C PHE A 106 -16.18 -3.84 -12.36
N ARG A 107 -16.28 -5.13 -12.17
CA ARG A 107 -16.63 -5.70 -10.87
C ARG A 107 -15.59 -6.73 -10.47
N ILE A 108 -15.03 -6.58 -9.27
CA ILE A 108 -14.09 -7.51 -8.66
C ILE A 108 -14.60 -7.91 -7.29
N ALA A 109 -14.18 -9.07 -6.80
CA ALA A 109 -14.44 -9.47 -5.41
C ALA A 109 -13.34 -8.90 -4.51
N GLY A 110 -13.75 -8.29 -3.42
CA GLY A 110 -12.86 -7.93 -2.31
C GLY A 110 -12.88 -9.00 -1.23
N HIS A 111 -12.04 -8.82 -0.23
CA HIS A 111 -11.96 -9.68 0.95
C HIS A 111 -12.19 -8.86 2.22
N ASN A 112 -12.48 -9.59 3.32
CA ASN A 112 -12.75 -8.95 4.60
C ASN A 112 -11.49 -8.26 5.14
N ALA A 113 -11.58 -6.95 5.39
CA ALA A 113 -10.49 -6.15 5.94
C ALA A 113 -10.03 -6.63 7.33
N ASP A 114 -10.91 -7.26 8.12
CA ASP A 114 -10.56 -7.77 9.45
C ASP A 114 -9.57 -8.95 9.40
N GLU A 115 -9.46 -9.62 8.25
CA GLU A 115 -8.49 -10.69 8.03
C GLU A 115 -7.08 -10.16 7.70
N PHE A 116 -6.97 -8.88 7.36
CA PHE A 116 -5.68 -8.27 7.04
C PHE A 116 -4.86 -8.06 8.33
N PRO A 117 -3.60 -8.52 8.38
CA PRO A 117 -2.77 -8.40 9.57
C PRO A 117 -2.52 -6.95 9.95
N LYS A 118 -2.76 -6.62 11.22
CA LYS A 118 -2.46 -5.29 11.74
C LYS A 118 -0.96 -5.12 11.94
N ALA A 119 -0.44 -3.97 11.53
CA ALA A 119 0.95 -3.62 11.82
C ALA A 119 1.21 -3.64 13.33
N GLN A 120 2.33 -4.22 13.74
CA GLN A 120 2.73 -4.22 15.14
C GLN A 120 3.06 -2.78 15.56
N GLN A 121 2.42 -2.31 16.63
CA GLN A 121 2.80 -1.06 17.25
C GLN A 121 4.01 -1.31 18.16
N LEU A 122 5.12 -0.65 17.85
CA LEU A 122 6.31 -0.68 18.69
C LEU A 122 6.11 0.25 19.87
N GLU A 123 5.85 -0.32 21.05
CA GLU A 123 5.82 0.45 22.30
C GLU A 123 7.23 0.97 22.64
N GLY A 124 7.34 2.26 22.96
CA GLY A 124 8.63 2.85 23.35
C GLY A 124 9.62 3.11 22.22
N ALA A 125 9.18 3.06 20.97
CA ALA A 125 10.05 3.38 19.83
C ALA A 125 10.48 4.85 19.84
N GLU A 126 11.76 5.12 19.69
CA GLU A 126 12.29 6.45 19.47
C GLU A 126 12.01 6.91 18.03
N LYS A 127 11.56 8.15 17.86
CA LYS A 127 11.30 8.74 16.55
C LYS A 127 12.49 9.58 16.12
N ILE A 128 13.07 9.25 14.97
CA ILE A 128 14.13 10.01 14.35
C ILE A 128 13.60 10.62 13.05
N SER A 129 13.82 11.91 12.85
CA SER A 129 13.45 12.62 11.63
C SER A 129 14.69 12.91 10.81
N LEU A 130 14.69 12.45 9.56
CA LEU A 130 15.78 12.62 8.62
C LEU A 130 15.27 13.24 7.32
N PRO A 131 16.08 14.07 6.63
CA PRO A 131 15.78 14.47 5.26
C PRO A 131 15.70 13.24 4.36
N SER A 132 14.62 13.11 3.59
CA SER A 132 14.43 11.96 2.69
C SER A 132 15.55 11.80 1.65
N GLU A 133 16.10 12.92 1.18
CA GLU A 133 17.22 12.94 0.24
C GLU A 133 18.50 12.31 0.83
N LEU A 134 18.77 12.58 2.11
CA LEU A 134 19.92 12.00 2.81
C LEU A 134 19.78 10.49 2.96
N LEU A 135 18.60 10.04 3.41
CA LEU A 135 18.30 8.61 3.55
C LEU A 135 18.36 7.89 2.20
N LEU A 136 17.79 8.47 1.15
CA LEU A 136 17.83 7.93 -0.20
C LEU A 136 19.26 7.79 -0.71
N MET A 137 20.09 8.83 -0.49
CA MET A 137 21.50 8.81 -0.89
C MET A 137 22.28 7.71 -0.12
N ALA A 138 22.07 7.58 1.17
CA ALA A 138 22.74 6.58 1.99
C ALA A 138 22.38 5.16 1.53
N ILE A 139 21.08 4.88 1.33
CA ILE A 139 20.61 3.59 0.84
C ILE A 139 21.18 3.29 -0.55
N ASN A 140 21.11 4.22 -1.50
CA ASN A 140 21.63 4.01 -2.87
C ASN A 140 23.13 3.74 -2.93
N LYS A 141 23.91 4.25 -1.97
CA LYS A 141 25.35 4.03 -1.90
C LYS A 141 25.76 2.69 -1.26
N THR A 142 24.82 2.00 -0.64
CA THR A 142 25.11 0.78 0.14
C THR A 142 24.33 -0.45 -0.32
N ILE A 143 23.13 -0.28 -0.88
CA ILE A 143 22.22 -1.36 -1.25
C ILE A 143 22.84 -2.36 -2.26
N PHE A 144 23.76 -1.92 -3.11
CA PHE A 144 24.43 -2.81 -4.07
C PHE A 144 25.30 -3.88 -3.42
N ALA A 145 25.69 -3.69 -2.15
CA ALA A 145 26.49 -4.63 -1.38
C ALA A 145 25.65 -5.62 -0.56
N THR A 146 24.33 -5.48 -0.57
CA THR A 146 23.42 -6.43 0.11
C THR A 146 23.33 -7.74 -0.67
N GLY A 147 23.21 -8.85 0.07
CA GLY A 147 23.02 -10.17 -0.51
C GLY A 147 21.55 -10.48 -0.78
N ASN A 148 21.31 -11.61 -1.41
CA ASN A 148 19.97 -12.19 -1.63
C ASN A 148 19.98 -13.62 -1.08
N ASP A 149 20.22 -13.75 0.22
CA ASP A 149 20.44 -15.04 0.88
C ASP A 149 19.35 -15.25 1.95
N ASP A 150 18.36 -16.07 1.62
CA ASP A 150 17.23 -16.40 2.52
C ASP A 150 17.67 -17.07 3.83
N LEU A 151 18.85 -17.68 3.85
CA LEU A 151 19.42 -18.30 5.05
C LEU A 151 20.06 -17.28 6.01
N ARG A 152 20.34 -16.08 5.52
CA ARG A 152 20.95 -15.00 6.29
C ARG A 152 20.24 -13.67 6.03
N PRO A 153 19.01 -13.49 6.52
CA PRO A 153 18.18 -12.31 6.23
C PRO A 153 18.86 -10.98 6.58
N ALA A 154 19.69 -10.96 7.64
CA ALA A 154 20.44 -9.76 8.03
C ALA A 154 21.41 -9.27 6.95
N MET A 155 21.87 -10.16 6.04
CA MET A 155 22.76 -9.81 4.93
C MET A 155 22.01 -9.23 3.72
N SER A 156 20.69 -9.32 3.71
CA SER A 156 19.83 -8.75 2.67
C SER A 156 19.39 -7.32 3.00
N GLY A 157 19.79 -6.79 4.16
CA GLY A 157 19.45 -5.46 4.62
C GLY A 157 20.64 -4.50 4.58
N VAL A 158 20.33 -3.20 4.67
CA VAL A 158 21.32 -2.14 4.93
C VAL A 158 21.34 -1.89 6.43
N TYR A 159 22.51 -2.04 7.04
CA TYR A 159 22.71 -1.71 8.46
C TYR A 159 22.75 -0.19 8.64
N CYS A 160 21.91 0.33 9.52
CA CYS A 160 21.90 1.73 9.89
C CYS A 160 22.41 1.90 11.32
N ASP A 161 23.51 2.60 11.48
CA ASP A 161 24.06 3.02 12.78
C ASP A 161 23.73 4.50 13.00
N LEU A 162 22.87 4.77 13.96
CA LEU A 162 22.34 6.11 14.20
C LEU A 162 22.97 6.69 15.46
N SER A 163 23.65 7.82 15.32
CA SER A 163 24.19 8.59 16.44
C SER A 163 23.73 10.05 16.35
N ALA A 164 24.05 10.85 17.36
CA ALA A 164 23.66 12.26 17.38
C ALA A 164 24.23 13.07 16.20
N ASP A 165 25.37 12.66 15.66
CA ASP A 165 26.13 13.41 14.66
C ASP A 165 26.31 12.67 13.33
N SER A 166 25.85 11.42 13.21
CA SER A 166 26.06 10.60 12.01
C SER A 166 25.02 9.50 11.80
N ILE A 167 24.86 9.10 10.56
CA ILE A 167 24.14 7.92 10.12
C ILE A 167 25.10 7.04 9.36
#